data_2583a0139e0d19c20e2cf38c02f50060
#
_entry.id   2583a0139e0d19c20e2cf38c02f50060
#
_cell.length_a   1.000
_cell.length_b   1.000
_cell.length_c   1.000
_cell.angle_alpha   90.00
_cell.angle_beta   90.00
_cell.angle_gamma   90.00
#
_symmetry.space_group_name_H-M   'P 1'
#
loop_
_entity.id
_entity.type
_entity.pdbx_description
1 polymer ?
#
loop_
_entity_poly.entity_id
_entity_poly.type
_entity_poly.pdbx_seq_one_letter_code
_entity_poly.pdbx_strand_id
1 'polypeptide(L)'
;MAYQNFEDLEVWKKGRVLKNEIFETVKSFPSEEKFRLTDQLIRSSRSVTTQIAEGHGRRTFPDRIRFCIIARGSLSETLNHFLDAVD
;
A
#
# COMPACT_ATOMS: atom_id res chain seq x y z
N MET A 1 5.13 -2.56 29.84
CA MET A 1 5.54 -2.33 28.46
C MET A 1 4.42 -1.64 27.69
N ALA A 2 4.75 -0.54 27.02
CA ALA A 2 3.74 0.20 26.28
C ALA A 2 3.25 -0.61 25.07
N TYR A 3 1.94 -0.59 24.84
CA TYR A 3 1.35 -1.20 23.66
C TYR A 3 1.75 -0.39 22.41
N GLN A 4 2.34 -1.06 21.44
CA GLN A 4 2.71 -0.43 20.19
C GLN A 4 1.57 -0.59 19.18
N ASN A 5 1.04 0.52 18.70
CA ASN A 5 0.00 0.53 17.69
C ASN A 5 0.62 0.39 16.30
N PHE A 6 -0.17 -0.02 15.29
CA PHE A 6 0.35 -0.14 13.92
C PHE A 6 0.93 1.18 13.41
N GLU A 7 0.36 2.30 13.85
CA GLU A 7 0.81 3.64 13.45
C GLU A 7 2.24 3.94 13.86
N ASP A 8 2.79 3.20 14.84
CA ASP A 8 4.17 3.35 15.29
C ASP A 8 5.16 2.53 14.49
N LEU A 9 4.67 1.61 13.65
CA LEU A 9 5.54 0.76 12.84
C LEU A 9 6.19 1.56 11.71
N GLU A 10 7.51 1.46 11.58
CA GLU A 10 8.23 2.17 10.52
C GLU A 10 7.76 1.76 9.13
N VAL A 11 7.46 0.48 8.93
CA VAL A 11 6.99 -0.02 7.63
C VAL A 11 5.62 0.59 7.28
N TRP A 12 4.75 0.79 8.27
CA TRP A 12 3.46 1.43 8.03
C TRP A 12 3.64 2.91 7.67
N LYS A 13 4.52 3.61 8.40
CA LYS A 13 4.80 5.02 8.13
C LYS A 13 5.33 5.22 6.71
N LYS A 14 6.23 4.35 6.28
CA LYS A 14 6.78 4.41 4.92
C LYS A 14 5.70 4.12 3.87
N GLY A 15 4.84 3.16 4.13
CA GLY A 15 3.70 2.88 3.25
C GLY A 15 2.75 4.05 3.14
N ARG A 16 2.52 4.77 4.25
CA ARG A 16 1.69 5.96 4.25
C ARG A 16 2.28 7.07 3.38
N VAL A 17 3.58 7.29 3.48
CA VAL A 17 4.27 8.27 2.63
C VAL A 17 4.09 7.90 1.17
N LEU A 18 4.32 6.63 0.85
CA LEU A 18 4.19 6.14 -0.53
C LEU A 18 2.79 6.36 -1.09
N LYS A 19 1.75 5.96 -0.36
CA LYS A 19 0.38 6.09 -0.87
C LYS A 19 -0.02 7.55 -1.05
N ASN A 20 0.46 8.44 -0.19
CA ASN A 20 0.16 9.87 -0.29
C ASN A 20 0.89 10.50 -1.49
N GLU A 21 2.13 10.11 -1.75
CA GLU A 21 2.87 10.55 -2.93
C GLU A 21 2.20 10.07 -4.22
N ILE A 22 1.72 8.83 -4.23
CA ILE A 22 0.99 8.28 -5.38
C ILE A 22 -0.29 9.07 -5.61
N PHE A 23 -1.05 9.35 -4.55
CA PHE A 23 -2.29 10.11 -4.65
C PHE A 23 -2.05 11.49 -5.28
N GLU A 24 -0.97 12.17 -4.89
CA GLU A 24 -0.62 13.47 -5.49
C GLU A 24 -0.15 13.31 -6.94
N THR A 25 0.66 12.31 -7.22
CA THR A 25 1.21 12.07 -8.56
C THR A 25 0.11 11.81 -9.59
N VAL A 26 -0.88 10.97 -9.24
CA VAL A 26 -1.93 10.58 -10.20
C VAL A 26 -2.87 11.73 -10.56
N LYS A 27 -2.86 12.82 -9.81
CA LYS A 27 -3.64 14.01 -10.15
C LYS A 27 -3.24 14.61 -11.50
N SER A 28 -2.01 14.38 -11.93
CA SER A 28 -1.50 14.85 -13.21
C SER A 28 -1.76 13.88 -14.36
N PHE A 29 -2.32 12.71 -14.09
CA PHE A 29 -2.61 11.71 -15.11
C PHE A 29 -3.81 12.14 -15.96
N PRO A 30 -3.82 11.78 -17.28
CA PRO A 30 -4.98 12.06 -18.13
C PRO A 30 -6.25 11.43 -17.58
N SER A 31 -7.40 12.09 -17.80
CA SER A 31 -8.68 11.61 -17.30
C SER A 31 -9.08 10.27 -17.89
N GLU A 32 -8.66 9.94 -19.11
CA GLU A 32 -8.93 8.65 -19.72
C GLU A 32 -8.21 7.48 -19.03
N GLU A 33 -7.22 7.77 -18.19
CA GLU A 33 -6.53 6.75 -17.39
C GLU A 33 -7.17 6.53 -16.01
N LYS A 34 -8.26 7.25 -15.69
CA LYS A 34 -8.88 7.19 -14.37
C LYS A 34 -9.21 5.77 -13.93
N PHE A 35 -9.83 4.98 -14.80
CA PHE A 35 -10.22 3.61 -14.46
C PHE A 35 -9.17 2.57 -14.83
N ARG A 36 -8.25 2.93 -15.72
CA ARG A 36 -7.23 2.00 -16.22
C ARG A 36 -6.02 1.95 -15.32
N LEU A 37 -5.52 3.09 -14.92
CA LEU A 37 -4.24 3.19 -14.19
C LEU A 37 -4.37 3.95 -12.89
N THR A 38 -5.00 5.13 -12.88
CA THR A 38 -5.11 5.98 -11.69
C THR A 38 -5.75 5.23 -10.52
N ASP A 39 -6.93 4.63 -10.74
CA ASP A 39 -7.63 3.89 -9.69
C ASP A 39 -6.83 2.68 -9.24
N GLN A 40 -6.16 1.99 -10.17
CA GLN A 40 -5.34 0.82 -9.85
C GLN A 40 -4.19 1.21 -8.91
N LEU A 41 -3.50 2.31 -9.21
CA LEU A 41 -2.40 2.80 -8.36
C LEU A 41 -2.89 3.21 -6.97
N ILE A 42 -4.00 3.94 -6.91
CA ILE A 42 -4.57 4.36 -5.62
C ILE A 42 -4.95 3.14 -4.79
N ARG A 43 -5.62 2.17 -5.38
CA ARG A 43 -6.11 0.99 -4.66
C ARG A 43 -4.98 0.11 -4.18
N SER A 44 -4.01 -0.20 -5.04
CA SER A 44 -2.90 -1.07 -4.67
C SER A 44 -2.00 -0.43 -3.61
N SER A 45 -1.75 0.87 -3.70
CA SER A 45 -0.92 1.57 -2.70
C SER A 45 -1.61 1.65 -1.34
N ARG A 46 -2.92 1.88 -1.32
CA ARG A 46 -3.70 1.89 -0.07
C ARG A 46 -3.74 0.51 0.56
N SER A 47 -3.74 -0.54 -0.24
CA SER A 47 -3.74 -1.92 0.25
C SER A 47 -2.48 -2.23 1.05
N VAL A 48 -1.34 -1.63 0.73
CA VAL A 48 -0.08 -1.85 1.47
C VAL A 48 -0.27 -1.52 2.95
N THR A 49 -0.70 -0.30 3.27
CA THR A 49 -0.88 0.13 4.67
C THR A 49 -2.01 -0.62 5.34
N THR A 50 -3.09 -0.90 4.62
CA THR A 50 -4.24 -1.63 5.15
C THR A 50 -3.83 -3.03 5.60
N GLN A 51 -3.06 -3.75 4.78
CA GLN A 51 -2.63 -5.10 5.12
C GLN A 51 -1.62 -5.12 6.26
N ILE A 52 -0.73 -4.13 6.34
CA ILE A 52 0.19 -4.00 7.46
C ILE A 52 -0.59 -3.80 8.76
N ALA A 53 -1.57 -2.91 8.76
CA ALA A 53 -2.40 -2.65 9.94
C ALA A 53 -3.20 -3.88 10.36
N GLU A 54 -3.81 -4.59 9.39
CA GLU A 54 -4.54 -5.82 9.64
C GLU A 54 -3.66 -6.88 10.26
N GLY A 55 -2.46 -7.08 9.70
CA GLY A 55 -1.52 -8.07 10.22
C GLY A 55 -1.07 -7.76 11.63
N HIS A 56 -0.87 -6.49 11.94
CA HIS A 56 -0.48 -6.08 13.29
C HIS A 56 -1.58 -6.44 14.32
N GLY A 57 -2.83 -6.40 13.92
CA GLY A 57 -3.96 -6.76 14.78
C GLY A 57 -4.22 -8.25 14.93
N ARG A 58 -3.50 -9.11 14.19
CA ARG A 58 -3.73 -10.56 14.27
C ARG A 58 -3.04 -11.16 15.48
N ARG A 59 -3.65 -12.19 16.06
CA ARG A 59 -3.17 -12.83 17.29
C ARG A 59 -2.03 -13.81 17.05
N THR A 60 -2.13 -14.59 15.95
CA THR A 60 -1.17 -15.65 15.70
C THR A 60 -0.05 -15.19 14.80
N PHE A 61 1.12 -15.74 15.00
CA PHE A 61 2.28 -15.43 14.20
C PHE A 61 2.09 -15.83 12.71
N PRO A 62 1.54 -17.01 12.41
CA PRO A 62 1.25 -17.37 11.01
C PRO A 62 0.33 -16.37 10.31
N ASP A 63 -0.70 -15.87 11.00
CA ASP A 63 -1.60 -14.86 10.42
C ASP A 63 -0.86 -13.54 10.17
N ARG A 64 -0.02 -13.13 11.09
CA ARG A 64 0.78 -11.90 10.91
C ARG A 64 1.67 -12.01 9.69
N ILE A 65 2.33 -13.16 9.50
CA ILE A 65 3.17 -13.41 8.34
C ILE A 65 2.34 -13.35 7.06
N ARG A 66 1.15 -13.96 7.06
CA ARG A 66 0.28 -13.97 5.90
C ARG A 66 -0.06 -12.55 5.44
N PHE A 67 -0.40 -11.66 6.36
CA PHE A 67 -0.72 -10.27 6.00
C PHE A 67 0.50 -9.49 5.54
N CYS A 68 1.68 -9.79 6.05
CA CYS A 68 2.93 -9.21 5.54
C CYS A 68 3.18 -9.62 4.09
N ILE A 69 2.91 -10.89 3.77
CA ILE A 69 3.05 -11.40 2.40
C ILE A 69 2.07 -10.69 1.46
N ILE A 70 0.82 -10.51 1.91
CA ILE A 70 -0.20 -9.80 1.12
C ILE A 70 0.23 -8.34 0.89
N ALA A 71 0.73 -7.68 1.94
CA ALA A 71 1.21 -6.30 1.82
C ALA A 71 2.36 -6.19 0.82
N ARG A 72 3.28 -7.15 0.83
CA ARG A 72 4.39 -7.19 -0.12
C ARG A 72 3.88 -7.36 -1.55
N GLY A 73 2.85 -8.20 -1.75
CA GLY A 73 2.21 -8.37 -3.04
C GLY A 73 1.58 -7.07 -3.54
N SER A 74 0.90 -6.34 -2.65
CA SER A 74 0.30 -5.05 -2.98
C SER A 74 1.37 -4.03 -3.39
N LEU A 75 2.53 -4.07 -2.74
CA LEU A 75 3.65 -3.19 -3.09
C LEU A 75 4.19 -3.53 -4.48
N SER A 76 4.36 -4.82 -4.78
CA SER A 76 4.80 -5.27 -6.10
C SER A 76 3.81 -4.87 -7.19
N GLU A 77 2.51 -5.00 -6.92
CA GLU A 77 1.46 -4.58 -7.85
C GLU A 77 1.55 -3.07 -8.11
N THR A 78 1.75 -2.28 -7.04
CA THR A 78 1.90 -0.83 -7.16
C THR A 78 3.08 -0.48 -8.05
N LEU A 79 4.21 -1.14 -7.86
CA LEU A 79 5.40 -0.94 -8.70
C LEU A 79 5.10 -1.28 -10.16
N ASN A 80 4.40 -2.38 -10.41
CA ASN A 80 4.05 -2.77 -11.76
C ASN A 80 3.18 -1.73 -12.45
N HIS A 81 2.20 -1.17 -11.72
CA HIS A 81 1.35 -0.11 -12.28
C HIS A 81 2.15 1.15 -12.59
N PHE A 82 3.15 1.46 -11.76
CA PHE A 82 4.05 2.57 -12.04
C PHE A 82 4.86 2.35 -13.31
N LEU A 83 5.35 1.14 -13.50
CA LEU A 83 6.09 0.80 -14.72
C LEU A 83 5.17 0.92 -15.96
N ASP A 84 3.93 0.51 -15.84
CA ASP A 84 2.94 0.69 -16.90
C ASP A 84 2.73 2.18 -17.22
N ALA A 85 2.75 3.04 -16.20
CA ALA A 85 2.57 4.47 -16.40
C ALA A 85 3.75 5.10 -17.14
N VAL A 86 4.96 4.56 -16.98
CA VAL A 86 6.17 5.05 -17.64
C VAL A 86 6.21 4.58 -19.09
N ASP A 87 5.68 3.41 -19.38
CA ASP A 87 5.64 2.88 -20.74
C ASP A 87 4.57 3.60 -21.57
#